data_d76625859bb5aae14116453a0cfe4fc0
#
_entry.id   d76625859bb5aae14116453a0cfe4fc0
#
_cell.length_a   1.000
_cell.length_b   1.000
_cell.length_c   1.000
_cell.angle_alpha   90.00
_cell.angle_beta   90.00
_cell.angle_gamma   90.00
#
_symmetry.space_group_name_H-M   'P 1'
#
loop_
_entity.id
_entity.type
_entity.pdbx_description
1 polymer ?
#
loop_
_entity_poly.entity_id
_entity_poly.type
_entity_poly.pdbx_seq_one_letter_code
_entity_poly.pdbx_strand_id
1 'polypeptide(L)'
;MLTCFASFLSRTLLAMAALCLLGTASPTWAELRISDLSVFLNDFDVTVNVVLLGTLSETMRESLHSGIATHVRLHVELWQQNRFLADRRIQARTIERQLTYNVLTKEYKVIALSGEQREPYVTKDLREARRVVSEARVHNLAPATSLSRFELYYVRVRSDVSQGGVNSWIARFAGDAEETPWVQSSLLTLDRSQ
;
A
#
# COMPACT_ATOMS: atom_id res chain seq x y z
N MET A 1 0.42 -56.45 34.46
CA MET A 1 1.38 -55.34 34.32
C MET A 1 1.43 -54.66 32.93
N LEU A 2 0.83 -55.23 31.89
CA LEU A 2 0.85 -54.65 30.53
C LEU A 2 -0.20 -53.53 30.30
N THR A 3 -1.28 -53.46 31.04
CA THR A 3 -2.36 -52.46 30.80
C THR A 3 -2.05 -51.05 31.33
N CYS A 4 -1.10 -50.91 32.26
CA CYS A 4 -0.72 -49.61 32.82
C CYS A 4 0.24 -48.82 31.91
N PHE A 5 1.01 -49.52 31.06
CA PHE A 5 1.99 -48.92 30.16
C PHE A 5 1.33 -48.27 28.90
N ALA A 6 0.23 -48.88 28.43
CA ALA A 6 -0.48 -48.37 27.24
C ALA A 6 -1.21 -47.05 27.51
N SER A 7 -1.72 -46.86 28.76
CA SER A 7 -2.42 -45.61 29.14
C SER A 7 -1.45 -44.42 29.33
N PHE A 8 -0.21 -44.68 29.70
CA PHE A 8 0.82 -43.65 29.87
C PHE A 8 1.32 -43.13 28.53
N LEU A 9 1.56 -44.04 27.57
CA LEU A 9 1.97 -43.65 26.19
C LEU A 9 0.90 -42.84 25.46
N SER A 10 -0.38 -43.19 25.61
CA SER A 10 -1.49 -42.46 25.01
C SER A 10 -1.65 -41.04 25.53
N ARG A 11 -1.42 -40.83 26.83
CA ARG A 11 -1.50 -39.50 27.46
C ARG A 11 -0.34 -38.59 27.07
N THR A 12 0.86 -39.14 26.91
CA THR A 12 2.05 -38.35 26.45
C THR A 12 1.95 -38.00 24.97
N LEU A 13 1.38 -38.88 24.13
CA LEU A 13 1.15 -38.57 22.70
C LEU A 13 0.09 -37.49 22.52
N LEU A 14 -0.98 -37.51 23.32
CA LEU A 14 -2.03 -36.47 23.30
C LEU A 14 -1.50 -35.10 23.79
N ALA A 15 -0.64 -35.08 24.80
CA ALA A 15 -0.02 -33.87 25.30
C ALA A 15 0.95 -33.25 24.29
N MET A 16 1.70 -34.10 23.56
CA MET A 16 2.64 -33.66 22.53
C MET A 16 1.91 -33.16 21.28
N ALA A 17 0.77 -33.77 20.90
CA ALA A 17 -0.09 -33.31 19.82
C ALA A 17 -0.75 -31.95 20.14
N ALA A 18 -1.17 -31.75 21.38
CA ALA A 18 -1.74 -30.46 21.83
C ALA A 18 -0.68 -29.35 21.87
N LEU A 19 0.57 -29.66 22.19
CA LEU A 19 1.67 -28.69 22.20
C LEU A 19 2.08 -28.25 20.78
N CYS A 20 1.98 -29.16 19.80
CA CYS A 20 2.23 -28.82 18.38
C CYS A 20 1.13 -27.92 17.78
N LEU A 21 -0.11 -27.99 18.24
CA LEU A 21 -1.21 -27.14 17.78
C LEU A 21 -1.14 -25.70 18.32
N LEU A 22 -0.45 -25.46 19.42
CA LEU A 22 -0.25 -24.13 20.01
C LEU A 22 0.89 -23.33 19.38
N GLY A 23 1.74 -23.96 18.54
CA GLY A 23 2.98 -23.38 17.99
C GLY A 23 2.84 -22.64 16.68
N THR A 24 1.67 -22.55 16.05
CA THR A 24 1.50 -21.97 14.70
C THR A 24 0.82 -20.59 14.68
N ALA A 25 0.91 -19.81 15.77
CA ALA A 25 0.62 -18.39 15.66
C ALA A 25 1.78 -17.71 14.94
N SER A 26 1.79 -17.77 13.60
CA SER A 26 2.68 -16.94 12.79
C SER A 26 2.36 -15.48 13.10
N PRO A 27 3.34 -14.63 13.44
CA PRO A 27 3.09 -13.21 13.58
C PRO A 27 2.53 -12.72 12.24
N THR A 28 1.29 -12.31 12.21
CA THR A 28 0.70 -11.60 11.06
C THR A 28 1.34 -10.24 10.99
N TRP A 29 2.47 -10.17 10.31
CA TRP A 29 3.08 -8.91 9.91
C TRP A 29 2.06 -8.17 9.04
N ALA A 30 1.85 -6.91 9.32
CA ALA A 30 0.94 -6.10 8.52
C ALA A 30 1.58 -5.93 7.13
N GLU A 31 1.25 -6.85 6.23
CA GLU A 31 1.68 -6.82 4.83
C GLU A 31 1.23 -5.52 4.15
N LEU A 32 2.12 -4.93 3.35
CA LEU A 32 1.81 -3.75 2.55
C LEU A 32 0.69 -4.09 1.56
N ARG A 33 -0.43 -3.40 1.66
CA ARG A 33 -1.58 -3.59 0.78
C ARG A 33 -2.37 -2.32 0.54
N ILE A 34 -3.05 -2.27 -0.60
CA ILE A 34 -4.07 -1.27 -0.88
C ILE A 34 -5.35 -1.74 -0.20
N SER A 35 -5.84 -0.98 0.79
CA SER A 35 -7.05 -1.31 1.55
C SER A 35 -8.31 -0.67 0.97
N ASP A 36 -8.17 0.49 0.35
CA ASP A 36 -9.26 1.18 -0.34
C ASP A 36 -8.77 1.82 -1.63
N LEU A 37 -9.57 1.67 -2.68
CA LEU A 37 -9.39 2.30 -3.96
C LEU A 37 -10.77 2.82 -4.43
N SER A 38 -10.97 4.11 -4.29
CA SER A 38 -12.20 4.79 -4.70
C SER A 38 -11.90 5.74 -5.84
N VAL A 39 -12.66 5.62 -6.93
CA VAL A 39 -12.51 6.45 -8.12
C VAL A 39 -13.78 7.25 -8.34
N PHE A 40 -13.63 8.55 -8.45
CA PHE A 40 -14.70 9.50 -8.70
C PHE A 40 -14.51 10.11 -10.09
N LEU A 41 -15.49 9.93 -10.92
CA LEU A 41 -15.57 10.57 -12.21
C LEU A 41 -16.68 11.62 -12.13
N ASN A 42 -16.33 12.87 -12.30
CA ASN A 42 -17.25 13.99 -12.38
C ASN A 42 -17.17 14.65 -13.77
N ASP A 43 -17.93 15.71 -13.99
CA ASP A 43 -17.96 16.41 -15.29
C ASP A 43 -16.63 17.08 -15.66
N PHE A 44 -15.70 17.20 -14.73
CA PHE A 44 -14.45 17.93 -14.90
C PHE A 44 -13.24 17.02 -14.97
N ASP A 45 -13.15 16.01 -14.07
CA ASP A 45 -11.96 15.19 -13.94
C ASP A 45 -12.20 13.79 -13.37
N VAL A 46 -11.16 12.96 -13.46
CA VAL A 46 -11.05 11.69 -12.74
C VAL A 46 -10.23 11.93 -11.48
N THR A 47 -10.85 11.78 -10.32
CA THR A 47 -10.19 11.83 -9.01
C THR A 47 -10.10 10.43 -8.40
N VAL A 48 -8.92 10.07 -7.86
CA VAL A 48 -8.64 8.76 -7.28
C VAL A 48 -8.22 8.92 -5.82
N ASN A 49 -8.91 8.24 -4.91
CA ASN A 49 -8.51 8.10 -3.52
C ASN A 49 -7.94 6.70 -3.29
N VAL A 50 -6.81 6.65 -2.60
CA VAL A 50 -6.12 5.40 -2.26
C VAL A 50 -5.74 5.42 -0.79
N VAL A 51 -6.00 4.30 -0.11
CA VAL A 51 -5.56 4.07 1.26
C VAL A 51 -4.67 2.83 1.31
N LEU A 52 -3.47 3.01 1.85
CA LEU A 52 -2.50 1.95 2.05
C LEU A 52 -2.52 1.48 3.50
N LEU A 53 -2.35 0.19 3.72
CA LEU A 53 -2.05 -0.41 5.02
C LEU A 53 -0.69 -1.10 4.97
N GLY A 54 -0.04 -1.22 6.13
CA GLY A 54 1.27 -1.88 6.20
C GLY A 54 2.44 -1.05 5.69
N THR A 55 2.29 0.26 5.49
CA THR A 55 3.35 1.15 4.96
C THR A 55 4.59 1.26 5.85
N LEU A 56 4.50 0.85 7.11
CA LEU A 56 5.61 0.78 8.05
C LEU A 56 5.56 -0.57 8.75
N SER A 57 6.37 -1.51 8.28
CA SER A 57 6.67 -2.75 9.01
C SER A 57 7.46 -2.42 10.28
N GLU A 58 7.59 -3.37 11.20
CA GLU A 58 8.32 -3.14 12.45
C GLU A 58 9.79 -2.77 12.18
N THR A 59 10.44 -3.47 11.24
CA THR A 59 11.82 -3.19 10.82
C THR A 59 11.97 -1.80 10.20
N MET A 60 11.01 -1.38 9.37
CA MET A 60 10.98 -0.03 8.80
C MET A 60 10.79 1.04 9.87
N ARG A 61 9.99 0.75 10.90
CA ARG A 61 9.78 1.66 12.02
C ARG A 61 11.06 1.85 12.85
N GLU A 62 11.78 0.78 13.14
CA GLU A 62 13.06 0.83 13.84
C GLU A 62 14.10 1.62 13.06
N SER A 63 14.21 1.38 11.76
CA SER A 63 15.09 2.11 10.86
C SER A 63 14.72 3.60 10.79
N LEU A 64 13.42 3.92 10.71
CA LEU A 64 12.93 5.30 10.75
C LEU A 64 13.35 6.01 12.04
N HIS A 65 13.22 5.35 13.20
CA HIS A 65 13.66 5.90 14.49
C HIS A 65 15.19 6.05 14.58
N SER A 66 15.93 5.29 13.79
CA SER A 66 17.39 5.44 13.64
C SER A 66 17.76 6.56 12.64
N GLY A 67 16.77 7.27 12.09
CA GLY A 67 16.97 8.39 11.16
C GLY A 67 17.00 8.01 9.68
N ILE A 68 16.72 6.74 9.33
CA ILE A 68 16.63 6.30 7.94
C ILE A 68 15.25 6.67 7.39
N ALA A 69 15.22 7.44 6.30
CA ALA A 69 13.98 7.87 5.67
C ALA A 69 13.22 6.69 5.03
N THR A 70 11.89 6.71 5.12
CA THR A 70 11.00 5.79 4.41
C THR A 70 10.37 6.52 3.23
N HIS A 71 10.43 5.91 2.06
CA HIS A 71 9.82 6.39 0.82
C HIS A 71 8.59 5.56 0.49
N VAL A 72 7.46 6.21 0.26
CA VAL A 72 6.22 5.59 -0.20
C VAL A 72 5.92 6.11 -1.59
N ARG A 73 5.86 5.21 -2.56
CA ARG A 73 5.58 5.52 -3.95
C ARG A 73 4.25 4.90 -4.35
N LEU A 74 3.39 5.68 -4.99
CA LEU A 74 2.09 5.25 -5.47
C LEU A 74 2.02 5.47 -6.99
N HIS A 75 1.82 4.38 -7.73
CA HIS A 75 1.61 4.39 -9.17
C HIS A 75 0.13 4.28 -9.46
N VAL A 76 -0.42 5.27 -10.15
CA VAL A 76 -1.84 5.34 -10.52
C VAL A 76 -1.93 5.44 -12.04
N GLU A 77 -2.65 4.51 -12.66
CA GLU A 77 -2.83 4.46 -14.11
C GLU A 77 -4.30 4.43 -14.46
N LEU A 78 -4.71 5.26 -15.43
CA LEU A 78 -6.02 5.22 -16.06
C LEU A 78 -5.93 4.45 -17.38
N TRP A 79 -6.79 3.46 -17.53
CA TRP A 79 -6.86 2.58 -18.68
C TRP A 79 -8.21 2.65 -19.35
N GLN A 80 -8.22 2.56 -20.67
CA GLN A 80 -9.40 2.36 -21.49
C GLN A 80 -9.51 0.87 -21.82
N GLN A 81 -10.64 0.26 -21.46
CA GLN A 81 -10.92 -1.12 -21.79
C GLN A 81 -11.24 -1.24 -23.28
N ASN A 82 -10.63 -2.22 -23.95
CA ASN A 82 -10.94 -2.56 -25.34
C ASN A 82 -11.50 -3.98 -25.42
N ARG A 83 -12.64 -4.14 -26.09
CA ARG A 83 -13.29 -5.46 -26.22
C ARG A 83 -12.58 -6.40 -27.20
N PHE A 84 -11.83 -5.88 -28.16
CA PHE A 84 -11.29 -6.63 -29.29
C PHE A 84 -9.76 -6.60 -29.35
N LEU A 85 -9.13 -5.65 -28.69
CA LEU A 85 -7.69 -5.44 -28.68
C LEU A 85 -7.18 -5.34 -27.23
N ALA A 86 -5.87 -5.17 -27.06
CA ALA A 86 -5.31 -4.90 -25.75
C ALA A 86 -5.82 -3.55 -25.21
N ASP A 87 -6.03 -3.47 -23.89
CA ASP A 87 -6.39 -2.25 -23.21
C ASP A 87 -5.34 -1.17 -23.42
N ARG A 88 -5.77 0.09 -23.47
CA ARG A 88 -4.92 1.23 -23.73
C ARG A 88 -4.75 2.07 -22.48
N ARG A 89 -3.51 2.30 -22.06
CA ARG A 89 -3.22 3.25 -21.00
C ARG A 89 -3.39 4.68 -21.51
N ILE A 90 -4.30 5.43 -20.84
CA ILE A 90 -4.63 6.83 -21.18
C ILE A 90 -3.70 7.77 -20.44
N GLN A 91 -3.50 7.55 -19.14
CA GLN A 91 -2.70 8.42 -18.30
C GLN A 91 -2.04 7.61 -17.17
N ALA A 92 -0.90 8.09 -16.70
CA ALA A 92 -0.23 7.56 -15.53
C ALA A 92 0.30 8.70 -14.67
N ARG A 93 0.24 8.54 -13.36
CA ARG A 93 0.84 9.45 -12.38
C ARG A 93 1.52 8.65 -11.28
N THR A 94 2.69 9.10 -10.89
CA THR A 94 3.39 8.59 -9.72
C THR A 94 3.44 9.68 -8.67
N ILE A 95 3.02 9.34 -7.45
CA ILE A 95 3.17 10.19 -6.27
C ILE A 95 4.27 9.56 -5.42
N GLU A 96 5.21 10.36 -4.98
CA GLU A 96 6.25 9.93 -4.07
C GLU A 96 6.28 10.82 -2.84
N ARG A 97 6.25 10.18 -1.67
CA ARG A 97 6.34 10.82 -0.37
C ARG A 97 7.48 10.24 0.44
N GLN A 98 8.13 11.09 1.21
CA GLN A 98 9.16 10.69 2.15
C GLN A 98 8.70 10.97 3.58
N LEU A 99 8.85 9.97 4.43
CA LEU A 99 8.68 10.08 5.88
C LEU A 99 10.06 10.04 6.54
N THR A 100 10.35 11.04 7.35
CA THR A 100 11.57 11.14 8.15
C THR A 100 11.25 11.32 9.62
N TYR A 101 12.16 10.92 10.49
CA TYR A 101 12.11 11.15 11.93
C TYR A 101 13.32 11.94 12.38
N ASN A 102 13.10 13.05 13.08
CA ASN A 102 14.16 13.81 13.70
C ASN A 102 14.36 13.32 15.14
N VAL A 103 15.50 12.70 15.39
CA VAL A 103 15.84 12.09 16.69
C VAL A 103 15.97 13.16 17.79
N LEU A 104 16.38 14.38 17.45
CA LEU A 104 16.58 15.47 18.43
C LEU A 104 15.24 16.10 18.84
N THR A 105 14.38 16.47 17.87
CA THR A 105 13.09 17.11 18.16
C THR A 105 11.98 16.10 18.43
N LYS A 106 12.23 14.81 18.15
CA LYS A 106 11.27 13.70 18.22
C LYS A 106 10.02 13.95 17.34
N GLU A 107 10.25 14.53 16.17
CA GLU A 107 9.21 14.88 15.22
C GLU A 107 9.30 14.04 13.95
N TYR A 108 8.14 13.64 13.44
CA TYR A 108 7.97 13.03 12.13
C TYR A 108 7.67 14.11 11.11
N LYS A 109 8.28 14.04 9.94
CA LYS A 109 8.05 14.95 8.84
C LYS A 109 7.71 14.15 7.58
N VAL A 110 6.57 14.45 6.96
CA VAL A 110 6.15 13.92 5.68
C VAL A 110 6.30 15.00 4.63
N ILE A 111 7.03 14.72 3.56
CA ILE A 111 7.21 15.62 2.42
C ILE A 111 6.80 14.93 1.13
N ALA A 112 6.16 15.66 0.23
CA ALA A 112 5.92 15.24 -1.14
C ALA A 112 7.19 15.48 -1.96
N LEU A 113 7.72 14.43 -2.59
CA LEU A 113 8.89 14.51 -3.46
C LEU A 113 8.48 14.72 -4.92
N SER A 114 7.40 14.07 -5.34
CA SER A 114 6.88 14.17 -6.71
C SER A 114 5.40 13.84 -6.80
N GLY A 115 4.77 14.28 -7.90
CA GLY A 115 3.41 13.91 -8.30
C GLY A 115 2.28 14.66 -7.61
N GLU A 116 2.54 15.37 -6.54
CA GLU A 116 1.58 16.23 -5.86
C GLU A 116 2.24 17.52 -5.34
N GLN A 117 1.43 18.57 -5.20
CA GLN A 117 1.84 19.79 -4.51
C GLN A 117 1.24 19.77 -3.11
N ARG A 118 2.07 19.51 -2.11
CA ARG A 118 1.68 19.44 -0.72
C ARG A 118 2.77 20.07 0.15
N GLU A 119 2.37 20.91 1.09
CA GLU A 119 3.29 21.43 2.10
C GLU A 119 3.78 20.31 3.03
N PRO A 120 5.01 20.43 3.55
CA PRO A 120 5.55 19.51 4.53
C PRO A 120 4.63 19.42 5.76
N TYR A 121 4.30 18.19 6.17
CA TYR A 121 3.51 17.92 7.36
C TYR A 121 4.43 17.47 8.50
N VAL A 122 4.34 18.10 9.66
CA VAL A 122 5.16 17.78 10.84
C VAL A 122 4.24 17.44 12.01
N THR A 123 4.54 16.36 12.71
CA THR A 123 3.81 15.91 13.90
C THR A 123 4.72 15.11 14.84
N LYS A 124 4.32 14.99 16.11
CA LYS A 124 4.97 14.10 17.08
C LYS A 124 4.30 12.73 17.18
N ASP A 125 3.15 12.55 16.54
CA ASP A 125 2.41 11.30 16.53
C ASP A 125 2.72 10.46 15.27
N LEU A 126 3.30 9.28 15.47
CA LEU A 126 3.59 8.33 14.40
C LEU A 126 2.31 7.87 13.66
N ARG A 127 1.17 7.76 14.36
CA ARG A 127 -0.09 7.33 13.73
C ARG A 127 -0.57 8.36 12.72
N GLU A 128 -0.48 9.66 13.07
CA GLU A 128 -0.80 10.75 12.15
C GLU A 128 0.18 10.78 10.97
N ALA A 129 1.48 10.71 11.22
CA ALA A 129 2.49 10.68 10.17
C ALA A 129 2.25 9.50 9.19
N ARG A 130 1.95 8.31 9.74
CA ARG A 130 1.62 7.12 8.95
C ARG A 130 0.36 7.34 8.12
N ARG A 131 -0.71 7.90 8.71
CA ARG A 131 -1.93 8.23 7.97
C ARG A 131 -1.64 9.16 6.80
N VAL A 132 -0.91 10.24 7.07
CA VAL A 132 -0.56 11.25 6.05
C VAL A 132 0.27 10.66 4.91
N VAL A 133 1.18 9.72 5.17
CA VAL A 133 2.00 9.09 4.13
C VAL A 133 1.24 8.01 3.35
N SER A 134 0.22 7.39 3.98
CA SER A 134 -0.53 6.25 3.44
C SER A 134 -1.80 6.62 2.67
N GLU A 135 -2.41 7.77 2.95
CA GLU A 135 -3.62 8.23 2.28
C GLU A 135 -3.27 9.20 1.15
N ALA A 136 -3.56 8.83 -0.09
CA ALA A 136 -3.33 9.67 -1.26
C ALA A 136 -4.63 10.01 -1.98
N ARG A 137 -4.76 11.27 -2.38
CA ARG A 137 -5.82 11.74 -3.25
C ARG A 137 -5.23 12.36 -4.50
N VAL A 138 -5.46 11.72 -5.63
CA VAL A 138 -4.98 12.14 -6.93
C VAL A 138 -6.09 12.91 -7.63
N HIS A 139 -6.01 14.23 -7.62
CA HIS A 139 -6.93 15.09 -8.37
C HIS A 139 -6.51 15.17 -9.83
N ASN A 140 -7.47 15.31 -10.71
CA ASN A 140 -7.26 15.54 -12.13
C ASN A 140 -6.26 14.54 -12.75
N LEU A 141 -6.53 13.23 -12.51
CA LEU A 141 -5.74 12.19 -13.17
C LEU A 141 -5.88 12.30 -14.70
N ALA A 142 -7.10 12.59 -15.17
CA ALA A 142 -7.37 12.97 -16.56
C ALA A 142 -8.60 13.92 -16.59
N PRO A 143 -8.61 14.93 -17.48
CA PRO A 143 -9.80 15.77 -17.67
C PRO A 143 -10.92 14.94 -18.33
N ALA A 144 -12.16 15.07 -17.84
CA ALA A 144 -13.30 14.34 -18.37
C ALA A 144 -13.54 14.60 -19.87
N THR A 145 -13.12 15.77 -20.36
CA THR A 145 -13.21 16.14 -21.77
C THR A 145 -12.31 15.32 -22.70
N SER A 146 -11.27 14.70 -22.16
CA SER A 146 -10.36 13.81 -22.92
C SER A 146 -10.87 12.37 -23.02
N LEU A 147 -11.99 12.05 -22.34
CA LEU A 147 -12.55 10.70 -22.28
C LEU A 147 -13.81 10.61 -23.15
N SER A 148 -13.97 9.48 -23.86
CA SER A 148 -15.14 9.19 -24.67
C SER A 148 -16.29 8.64 -23.83
N ARG A 149 -17.53 9.05 -24.08
CA ARG A 149 -18.72 8.54 -23.39
C ARG A 149 -19.08 7.09 -23.75
N PHE A 150 -18.58 6.61 -24.86
CA PHE A 150 -18.91 5.26 -25.38
C PHE A 150 -17.91 4.20 -24.96
N GLU A 151 -16.87 4.60 -24.20
CA GLU A 151 -15.80 3.71 -23.80
C GLU A 151 -15.85 3.42 -22.30
N LEU A 152 -15.31 2.28 -21.92
CA LEU A 152 -15.17 1.87 -20.54
C LEU A 152 -13.76 2.16 -20.05
N TYR A 153 -13.66 2.66 -18.84
CA TYR A 153 -12.39 2.98 -18.21
C TYR A 153 -12.23 2.26 -16.88
N TYR A 154 -11.02 2.12 -16.42
CA TYR A 154 -10.69 1.67 -15.07
C TYR A 154 -9.37 2.25 -14.62
N VAL A 155 -9.18 2.29 -13.31
CA VAL A 155 -7.93 2.73 -12.70
C VAL A 155 -7.21 1.53 -12.13
N ARG A 156 -5.89 1.45 -12.36
CA ARG A 156 -5.00 0.50 -11.69
C ARG A 156 -4.08 1.26 -10.76
N VAL A 157 -3.85 0.68 -9.59
CA VAL A 157 -2.98 1.26 -8.58
C VAL A 157 -2.02 0.20 -8.04
N ARG A 158 -0.80 0.61 -7.80
CA ARG A 158 0.24 -0.17 -7.12
C ARG A 158 1.04 0.76 -6.23
N SER A 159 1.52 0.27 -5.10
CA SER A 159 2.40 1.01 -4.21
C SER A 159 3.67 0.23 -3.94
N ASP A 160 4.78 0.94 -3.80
CA ASP A 160 6.02 0.43 -3.26
C ASP A 160 6.48 1.30 -2.08
N VAL A 161 7.07 0.64 -1.10
CA VAL A 161 7.65 1.28 0.09
C VAL A 161 9.11 0.83 0.18
N SER A 162 10.02 1.79 0.37
CA SER A 162 11.45 1.51 0.46
C SER A 162 12.12 2.40 1.50
N GLN A 163 13.30 1.98 1.98
CA GLN A 163 14.11 2.74 2.93
C GLN A 163 15.33 3.37 2.25
N GLY A 164 15.79 4.50 2.80
CA GLY A 164 17.08 5.10 2.44
C GLY A 164 17.19 5.74 1.06
N GLY A 165 16.09 5.91 0.32
CA GLY A 165 16.11 6.57 -1.00
C GLY A 165 16.91 5.82 -2.08
N VAL A 166 17.28 4.58 -1.84
CA VAL A 166 17.99 3.72 -2.81
C VAL A 166 17.02 3.37 -3.95
N ASN A 167 17.53 3.32 -5.17
CA ASN A 167 16.76 2.89 -6.34
C ASN A 167 15.97 1.61 -6.00
N SER A 168 14.66 1.65 -6.19
CA SER A 168 13.71 0.61 -5.75
C SER A 168 14.06 -0.82 -6.18
N TRP A 169 14.81 -1.00 -7.27
CA TRP A 169 15.26 -2.31 -7.72
C TRP A 169 16.40 -2.87 -6.86
N ILE A 170 17.35 -2.04 -6.40
CA ILE A 170 18.44 -2.44 -5.50
C ILE A 170 17.87 -2.76 -4.12
N ALA A 171 16.97 -1.91 -3.60
CA ALA A 171 16.28 -2.10 -2.33
C ALA A 171 15.47 -3.41 -2.30
N ARG A 172 14.85 -3.81 -3.42
CA ARG A 172 14.16 -5.11 -3.52
C ARG A 172 15.09 -6.30 -3.38
N PHE A 173 16.27 -6.26 -3.98
CA PHE A 173 17.26 -7.33 -3.82
C PHE A 173 17.82 -7.41 -2.39
N ALA A 174 17.89 -6.29 -1.69
CA ALA A 174 18.33 -6.22 -0.30
C ALA A 174 17.23 -6.59 0.72
N GLY A 175 15.96 -6.73 0.29
CA GLY A 175 14.83 -6.93 1.20
C GLY A 175 14.33 -5.66 1.88
N ASP A 176 14.83 -4.48 1.46
CA ASP A 176 14.50 -3.18 2.04
C ASP A 176 13.33 -2.48 1.33
N ALA A 177 12.64 -3.17 0.43
CA ALA A 177 11.48 -2.65 -0.29
C ALA A 177 10.34 -3.69 -0.33
N GLU A 178 9.15 -3.22 -0.05
CA GLU A 178 7.89 -3.97 -0.17
C GLU A 178 7.06 -3.37 -1.31
N GLU A 179 6.35 -4.22 -2.07
CA GLU A 179 5.53 -3.80 -3.20
C GLU A 179 4.17 -4.51 -3.17
N THR A 180 3.08 -3.77 -3.44
CA THR A 180 1.75 -4.37 -3.57
C THR A 180 1.54 -4.97 -4.96
N PRO A 181 0.66 -5.97 -5.12
CA PRO A 181 0.12 -6.30 -6.42
C PRO A 181 -0.66 -5.10 -7.01
N TRP A 182 -0.88 -5.13 -8.33
CA TRP A 182 -1.79 -4.18 -8.97
C TRP A 182 -3.23 -4.44 -8.51
N VAL A 183 -3.89 -3.39 -8.00
CA VAL A 183 -5.32 -3.40 -7.66
C VAL A 183 -6.05 -2.57 -8.70
N GLN A 184 -7.18 -3.07 -9.17
CA GLN A 184 -8.01 -2.45 -10.21
C GLN A 184 -9.34 -1.99 -9.61
N SER A 185 -9.80 -0.80 -10.03
CA SER A 185 -11.14 -0.31 -9.70
C SER A 185 -12.24 -1.05 -10.48
N SER A 186 -13.49 -0.82 -10.11
CA SER A 186 -14.63 -1.10 -11.00
C SER A 186 -14.51 -0.32 -12.31
N LEU A 187 -15.26 -0.76 -13.32
CA LEU A 187 -15.38 -0.05 -14.60
C LEU A 187 -16.14 1.28 -14.41
N LEU A 188 -15.66 2.29 -15.10
CA LEU A 188 -16.17 3.64 -15.08
C LEU A 188 -16.80 3.97 -16.44
N THR A 189 -17.96 4.58 -16.42
CA THR A 189 -18.62 5.16 -17.60
C THR A 189 -18.84 6.64 -17.38
N LEU A 190 -18.70 7.44 -18.44
CA LEU A 190 -19.11 8.84 -18.44
C LEU A 190 -20.63 8.91 -18.68
N ASP A 191 -21.41 8.78 -17.61
CA ASP A 191 -22.83 9.05 -17.66
C ASP A 191 -23.02 10.55 -17.31
N ARG A 192 -23.15 11.39 -18.34
CA ARG A 192 -23.59 12.78 -18.14
C ARG A 192 -25.12 12.73 -18.11
N SER A 193 -25.69 12.71 -16.92
CA SER A 193 -27.09 13.07 -16.77
C SER A 193 -27.34 14.44 -17.44
N GLN A 194 -28.20 14.44 -18.44
CA GLN A 194 -28.73 15.65 -19.11
C GLN A 194 -29.49 16.49 -18.10
#